data_2a094b61afab93e8933d4a3a86c5e563
#
_entry.id   2a094b61afab93e8933d4a3a86c5e563
#
_cell.length_a   1.000
_cell.length_b   1.000
_cell.length_c   1.000
_cell.angle_alpha   90.00
_cell.angle_beta   90.00
_cell.angle_gamma   90.00
#
_symmetry.space_group_name_H-M   'P 1'
#
loop_
_entity.id
_entity.type
_entity.pdbx_description
1 polymer ?
#
loop_
_entity_poly.entity_id
_entity_poly.type
_entity_poly.pdbx_seq_one_letter_code
_entity_poly.pdbx_strand_id
1 'polypeptide(L)'
;MKTLFLSSLISFCLLIFLLNKRHSKMEKSMKDAFWKREEEANHTRRKSLDNLPYITIPLEELPLACHITDDAADIRNTNDTADVRNTGDAAAVRNTGDAAAVRNTDDAAANETISEECKEILRSLSTQKIVNLTGYTNTDLKLSYGTANITCLTEYDQNYTLLVSTLQKWAEVLYRGGAKKECRQVLEYAVSVGTDVSHTYFLLADLYDEEGESDLKYSLIEKASGLSSLSSKVIVRTLQGSGPYSGWLRSGSDAQSNTLL
;
A
#
# COMPACT_ATOMS: atom_id res chain seq x y z
N MET A 1 3.56 -63.78 10.72
CA MET A 1 3.96 -62.40 10.32
C MET A 1 3.28 -61.92 9.03
N LYS A 2 3.23 -62.71 7.95
CA LYS A 2 2.61 -62.29 6.66
C LYS A 2 1.11 -61.93 6.77
N THR A 3 0.34 -62.66 7.60
CA THR A 3 -1.09 -62.41 7.80
C THR A 3 -1.37 -61.13 8.58
N LEU A 4 -0.56 -60.78 9.57
CA LEU A 4 -0.66 -59.54 10.33
C LEU A 4 -0.34 -58.31 9.46
N PHE A 5 0.66 -58.42 8.60
CA PHE A 5 1.01 -57.35 7.65
C PHE A 5 -0.11 -57.12 6.63
N LEU A 6 -0.70 -58.17 6.08
CA LEU A 6 -1.81 -58.06 5.13
C LEU A 6 -3.05 -57.45 5.77
N SER A 7 -3.40 -57.83 6.98
CA SER A 7 -4.49 -57.25 7.76
C SER A 7 -4.30 -55.76 8.04
N SER A 8 -3.10 -55.35 8.40
CA SER A 8 -2.74 -53.95 8.61
C SER A 8 -2.86 -53.13 7.32
N LEU A 9 -2.40 -53.69 6.20
CA LEU A 9 -2.51 -53.04 4.89
C LEU A 9 -3.96 -52.80 4.46
N ILE A 10 -4.82 -53.87 4.65
CA ILE A 10 -6.26 -53.76 4.31
C ILE A 10 -6.91 -52.69 5.21
N SER A 11 -6.62 -52.68 6.51
CA SER A 11 -7.15 -51.67 7.44
C SER A 11 -6.76 -50.24 7.03
N PHE A 12 -5.50 -50.05 6.63
CA PHE A 12 -4.98 -48.78 6.17
C PHE A 12 -5.67 -48.32 4.86
N CYS A 13 -5.82 -49.21 3.88
CA CYS A 13 -6.55 -48.92 2.64
C CYS A 13 -8.03 -48.56 2.89
N LEU A 14 -8.68 -49.28 3.82
CA LEU A 14 -10.06 -48.96 4.22
C LEU A 14 -10.15 -47.58 4.87
N LEU A 15 -9.22 -47.23 5.74
CA LEU A 15 -9.14 -45.93 6.40
C LEU A 15 -8.99 -44.80 5.37
N ILE A 16 -8.05 -44.95 4.44
CA ILE A 16 -7.85 -43.97 3.35
C ILE A 16 -9.12 -43.84 2.50
N PHE A 17 -9.75 -44.94 2.16
CA PHE A 17 -11.01 -44.94 1.37
C PHE A 17 -12.14 -44.19 2.10
N LEU A 18 -12.30 -44.43 3.42
CA LEU A 18 -13.30 -43.73 4.23
C LEU A 18 -13.01 -42.25 4.38
N LEU A 19 -11.73 -41.85 4.59
CA LEU A 19 -11.31 -40.48 4.66
C LEU A 19 -11.56 -39.74 3.32
N ASN A 20 -11.22 -40.39 2.21
CA ASN A 20 -11.42 -39.81 0.88
C ASN A 20 -12.91 -39.65 0.53
N LYS A 21 -13.74 -40.63 0.90
CA LYS A 21 -15.19 -40.55 0.76
C LYS A 21 -15.79 -39.42 1.60
N ARG A 22 -15.31 -39.24 2.84
CA ARG A 22 -15.74 -38.15 3.74
C ARG A 22 -15.34 -36.80 3.16
N HIS A 23 -14.09 -36.67 2.68
CA HIS A 23 -13.59 -35.46 2.04
C HIS A 23 -14.40 -35.08 0.80
N SER A 24 -14.66 -36.01 -0.09
CA SER A 24 -15.48 -35.81 -1.29
C SER A 24 -16.92 -35.37 -0.99
N LYS A 25 -17.53 -35.94 0.08
CA LYS A 25 -18.87 -35.53 0.51
C LYS A 25 -18.88 -34.10 1.07
N MET A 26 -17.86 -33.72 1.85
CA MET A 26 -17.71 -32.38 2.41
C MET A 26 -17.47 -31.35 1.31
N GLU A 27 -16.63 -31.67 0.34
CA GLU A 27 -16.35 -30.80 -0.81
C GLU A 27 -17.62 -30.54 -1.65
N LYS A 28 -18.42 -31.60 -1.93
CA LYS A 28 -19.70 -31.44 -2.61
C LYS A 28 -20.66 -30.55 -1.84
N SER A 29 -20.80 -30.77 -0.52
CA SER A 29 -21.66 -29.94 0.33
C SER A 29 -21.24 -28.46 0.35
N MET A 30 -19.93 -28.17 0.35
CA MET A 30 -19.45 -26.80 0.27
C MET A 30 -19.72 -26.17 -1.09
N LYS A 31 -19.55 -26.91 -2.18
CA LYS A 31 -19.88 -26.45 -3.54
C LYS A 31 -21.38 -26.16 -3.68
N ASP A 32 -22.23 -27.06 -3.19
CA ASP A 32 -23.68 -26.88 -3.25
C ASP A 32 -24.13 -25.67 -2.43
N ALA A 33 -23.54 -25.45 -1.24
CA ALA A 33 -23.81 -24.28 -0.42
C ALA A 33 -23.35 -22.98 -1.09
N PHE A 34 -22.18 -23.00 -1.74
CA PHE A 34 -21.68 -21.87 -2.51
C PHE A 34 -22.60 -21.51 -3.67
N TRP A 35 -23.00 -22.49 -4.49
CA TRP A 35 -23.87 -22.26 -5.64
C TRP A 35 -25.25 -21.76 -5.22
N LYS A 36 -25.80 -22.30 -4.13
CA LYS A 36 -27.07 -21.82 -3.57
C LYS A 36 -27.01 -20.38 -3.16
N ARG A 37 -25.90 -19.98 -2.48
CA ARG A 37 -25.68 -18.60 -2.05
C ARG A 37 -25.51 -17.67 -3.26
N GLU A 38 -24.79 -18.10 -4.30
CA GLU A 38 -24.60 -17.32 -5.52
C GLU A 38 -25.91 -17.15 -6.30
N GLU A 39 -26.75 -18.18 -6.35
CA GLU A 39 -28.07 -18.12 -6.95
C GLU A 39 -28.97 -17.11 -6.21
N GLU A 40 -29.00 -17.16 -4.88
CA GLU A 40 -29.73 -16.20 -4.04
C GLU A 40 -29.23 -14.78 -4.29
N ALA A 41 -27.92 -14.60 -4.34
CA ALA A 41 -27.27 -13.32 -4.61
C ALA A 41 -27.68 -12.75 -5.99
N ASN A 42 -27.73 -13.60 -7.02
CA ASN A 42 -28.09 -13.19 -8.37
C ASN A 42 -29.57 -12.76 -8.50
N HIS A 43 -30.45 -13.27 -7.63
CA HIS A 43 -31.88 -12.91 -7.59
C HIS A 43 -32.18 -11.73 -6.65
N THR A 44 -31.15 -11.21 -5.95
CA THR A 44 -31.34 -10.08 -5.02
C THR A 44 -31.68 -8.79 -5.77
N ARG A 45 -32.82 -8.18 -5.39
CA ARG A 45 -33.29 -6.93 -5.98
C ARG A 45 -32.36 -5.76 -5.64
N ARG A 46 -32.36 -4.75 -6.50
CA ARG A 46 -31.66 -3.47 -6.26
C ARG A 46 -32.09 -2.85 -4.94
N LYS A 47 -31.10 -2.46 -4.12
CA LYS A 47 -31.29 -1.71 -2.88
C LYS A 47 -30.64 -0.33 -2.98
N SER A 48 -30.99 0.61 -2.08
CA SER A 48 -30.36 1.92 -2.03
C SER A 48 -28.87 1.81 -1.67
N LEU A 49 -28.07 2.71 -2.24
CA LEU A 49 -26.64 2.89 -1.95
C LEU A 49 -26.38 4.10 -1.04
N ASP A 50 -27.44 4.78 -0.52
CA ASP A 50 -27.29 6.02 0.22
C ASP A 50 -26.52 5.87 1.55
N ASN A 51 -26.55 4.68 2.13
CA ASN A 51 -25.90 4.38 3.42
C ASN A 51 -24.46 3.83 3.27
N LEU A 52 -23.85 3.93 2.08
CA LEU A 52 -22.47 3.54 1.91
C LEU A 52 -21.53 4.53 2.60
N PRO A 53 -20.40 4.06 3.15
CA PRO A 53 -19.37 4.93 3.72
C PRO A 53 -18.57 5.61 2.61
N TYR A 54 -19.16 6.65 2.01
CA TYR A 54 -18.49 7.41 0.97
C TYR A 54 -17.29 8.16 1.52
N ILE A 55 -16.18 8.10 0.80
CA ILE A 55 -14.95 8.82 1.09
C ILE A 55 -14.98 10.16 0.37
N THR A 56 -14.74 11.24 1.11
CA THR A 56 -14.59 12.59 0.58
C THR A 56 -13.14 13.00 0.68
N ILE A 57 -12.56 13.52 -0.40
CA ILE A 57 -11.18 13.99 -0.42
C ILE A 57 -11.14 15.42 0.10
N PRO A 58 -10.47 15.72 1.22
CA PRO A 58 -10.36 17.06 1.77
C PRO A 58 -9.25 17.84 1.03
N LEU A 59 -9.55 18.39 -0.14
CA LEU A 59 -8.57 19.08 -0.97
C LEU A 59 -7.89 20.28 -0.27
N GLU A 60 -8.59 20.90 0.69
CA GLU A 60 -8.07 22.04 1.47
C GLU A 60 -7.07 21.62 2.56
N GLU A 61 -7.18 20.38 3.05
CA GLU A 61 -6.31 19.84 4.09
C GLU A 61 -5.08 19.15 3.52
N LEU A 62 -5.13 18.76 2.24
CA LEU A 62 -4.00 18.13 1.56
C LEU A 62 -3.03 19.20 1.03
N PRO A 63 -1.72 18.91 0.99
CA PRO A 63 -0.68 19.89 0.60
C PRO A 63 -0.62 20.12 -0.92
N LEU A 64 -1.78 20.41 -1.55
CA LEU A 64 -1.88 20.58 -3.01
C LEU A 64 -1.12 21.81 -3.54
N ALA A 65 -0.85 22.80 -2.67
CA ALA A 65 -0.07 23.99 -3.02
C ALA A 65 1.45 23.78 -2.88
N CYS A 66 1.88 22.62 -2.35
CA CYS A 66 3.30 22.32 -2.20
C CYS A 66 3.93 22.09 -3.58
N HIS A 67 5.04 22.80 -3.83
CA HIS A 67 5.94 22.55 -4.95
C HIS A 67 7.21 21.91 -4.39
N ILE A 68 7.74 20.90 -5.07
CA ILE A 68 8.98 20.24 -4.71
C ILE A 68 10.11 21.12 -5.25
N THR A 69 10.57 22.08 -4.43
CA THR A 69 11.73 22.92 -4.77
C THR A 69 12.98 22.34 -4.14
N ASP A 70 14.13 22.56 -4.79
CA ASP A 70 15.45 22.10 -4.35
C ASP A 70 15.95 22.73 -3.02
N ASP A 71 15.11 23.48 -2.29
CA ASP A 71 15.47 24.15 -1.04
C ASP A 71 15.93 23.17 0.08
N ALA A 72 15.70 21.89 -0.09
CA ALA A 72 16.21 20.84 0.81
C ALA A 72 17.74 20.59 0.65
N ALA A 73 18.38 21.14 -0.39
CA ALA A 73 19.83 21.02 -0.59
C ALA A 73 20.64 21.95 0.32
N ASP A 74 20.02 23.02 0.83
CA ASP A 74 20.76 24.06 1.61
C ASP A 74 20.99 23.69 3.09
N ILE A 75 20.28 22.68 3.62
CA ILE A 75 20.44 22.27 5.03
C ILE A 75 21.66 21.35 5.25
N ARG A 76 22.27 20.82 4.19
CA ARG A 76 23.46 19.94 4.31
C ARG A 76 24.78 20.68 4.35
N ASN A 77 24.83 22.02 4.19
CA ASN A 77 26.05 22.76 4.02
C ASN A 77 26.40 23.70 5.16
N THR A 78 25.78 23.59 6.37
CA THR A 78 26.09 24.50 7.50
C THR A 78 26.90 23.87 8.64
N ASN A 79 27.49 22.69 8.45
CA ASN A 79 28.36 22.08 9.45
C ASN A 79 29.71 21.64 8.83
N ASP A 80 30.54 22.56 8.36
CA ASP A 80 31.98 22.39 8.34
C ASP A 80 32.67 23.74 8.00
N THR A 81 32.80 24.59 9.03
CA THR A 81 33.85 25.61 9.06
C THR A 81 34.71 25.36 10.29
N ALA A 82 35.60 24.39 10.20
CA ALA A 82 36.75 24.28 11.07
C ALA A 82 38.02 24.38 10.20
N ASP A 83 38.58 25.55 10.28
CA ASP A 83 39.92 26.02 10.01
C ASP A 83 41.00 24.91 9.88
N VAL A 84 41.61 24.74 8.69
CA VAL A 84 43.00 24.29 8.55
C VAL A 84 43.66 25.05 7.40
N ARG A 85 44.60 25.88 7.79
CA ARG A 85 45.55 26.55 6.90
C ARG A 85 46.56 25.58 6.27
N ASN A 86 46.79 25.82 4.98
CA ASN A 86 48.14 25.84 4.34
C ASN A 86 48.75 24.50 3.90
N THR A 87 48.95 24.29 2.63
CA THR A 87 50.19 24.42 1.82
C THR A 87 49.97 23.77 0.45
N GLY A 88 50.50 24.47 -0.56
CA GLY A 88 50.35 24.24 -1.96
C GLY A 88 50.75 22.86 -2.50
N ASP A 89 50.13 22.49 -3.57
CA ASP A 89 50.71 22.25 -4.88
C ASP A 89 49.60 21.98 -5.93
N ALA A 90 49.85 22.53 -7.11
CA ALA A 90 48.98 22.46 -8.23
C ALA A 90 48.99 21.08 -8.86
N ALA A 91 47.80 20.48 -9.16
CA ALA A 91 47.52 19.82 -10.41
C ALA A 91 46.11 19.19 -10.42
N ALA A 92 45.34 19.50 -11.48
CA ALA A 92 44.23 18.76 -12.05
C ALA A 92 42.97 18.61 -11.21
N VAL A 93 42.17 19.68 -11.11
CA VAL A 93 40.71 19.56 -10.89
C VAL A 93 40.08 19.02 -12.17
N ARG A 94 39.76 17.75 -12.19
CA ARG A 94 38.86 17.16 -13.15
C ARG A 94 37.43 17.26 -12.62
N ASN A 95 36.69 18.05 -13.31
CA ASN A 95 35.27 18.17 -13.51
C ASN A 95 34.49 16.90 -13.17
N THR A 96 34.09 16.69 -11.90
CA THR A 96 33.13 15.68 -11.47
C THR A 96 31.88 16.31 -10.83
N GLY A 97 31.82 17.64 -10.76
CA GLY A 97 30.71 18.38 -10.17
C GLY A 97 29.48 18.47 -11.09
N ASP A 98 29.70 18.60 -12.41
CA ASP A 98 28.60 18.88 -13.35
C ASP A 98 27.67 17.67 -13.60
N ALA A 99 28.19 16.44 -13.54
CA ALA A 99 27.37 15.24 -13.81
C ALA A 99 26.44 14.86 -12.65
N ALA A 100 26.76 15.27 -11.41
CA ALA A 100 25.91 15.02 -10.24
C ALA A 100 24.84 16.12 -10.11
N ALA A 101 25.16 17.35 -10.44
CA ALA A 101 24.21 18.47 -10.46
C ALA A 101 23.15 18.30 -11.56
N VAL A 102 23.53 17.84 -12.75
CA VAL A 102 22.60 17.58 -13.86
C VAL A 102 21.64 16.43 -13.55
N ARG A 103 22.10 15.35 -12.90
CA ARG A 103 21.20 14.26 -12.49
C ARG A 103 20.19 14.68 -11.43
N ASN A 104 20.58 15.52 -10.49
CA ASN A 104 19.68 15.99 -9.45
C ASN A 104 18.56 16.92 -9.99
N THR A 105 18.85 17.73 -10.99
CA THR A 105 17.85 18.61 -11.63
C THR A 105 16.85 17.83 -12.49
N ASP A 106 17.29 16.80 -13.20
CA ASP A 106 16.41 15.96 -13.99
C ASP A 106 15.46 15.14 -13.09
N ASP A 107 15.96 14.62 -11.96
CA ASP A 107 15.16 13.88 -10.99
C ASP A 107 14.16 14.80 -10.26
N ALA A 108 14.52 16.03 -9.94
CA ALA A 108 13.63 17.01 -9.32
C ALA A 108 12.50 17.43 -10.27
N ALA A 109 12.80 17.72 -11.52
CA ALA A 109 11.80 18.04 -12.53
C ALA A 109 10.83 16.87 -12.80
N ALA A 110 11.34 15.64 -12.81
CA ALA A 110 10.51 14.44 -12.94
C ALA A 110 9.60 14.25 -11.71
N ASN A 111 10.11 14.47 -10.50
CA ASN A 111 9.32 14.39 -9.27
C ASN A 111 8.21 15.45 -9.23
N GLU A 112 8.48 16.69 -9.65
CA GLU A 112 7.47 17.75 -9.72
C GLU A 112 6.37 17.38 -10.72
N THR A 113 6.73 16.88 -11.90
CA THR A 113 5.76 16.44 -12.92
C THR A 113 4.84 15.35 -12.36
N ILE A 114 5.40 14.33 -11.68
CA ILE A 114 4.63 13.25 -11.07
C ILE A 114 3.74 13.79 -9.95
N SER A 115 4.22 14.75 -9.17
CA SER A 115 3.44 15.40 -8.11
C SER A 115 2.21 16.11 -8.69
N GLU A 116 2.36 16.90 -9.75
CA GLU A 116 1.24 17.56 -10.40
C GLU A 116 0.23 16.59 -11.02
N GLU A 117 0.70 15.50 -11.65
CA GLU A 117 -0.19 14.43 -12.12
C GLU A 117 -1.04 13.85 -10.98
N CYS A 118 -0.41 13.57 -9.82
CA CYS A 118 -1.13 13.04 -8.65
C CYS A 118 -2.18 14.04 -8.13
N LYS A 119 -1.84 15.31 -8.05
CA LYS A 119 -2.77 16.38 -7.64
C LYS A 119 -3.95 16.51 -8.59
N GLU A 120 -3.73 16.42 -9.90
CA GLU A 120 -4.78 16.42 -10.93
C GLU A 120 -5.76 15.25 -10.77
N ILE A 121 -5.22 14.03 -10.57
CA ILE A 121 -6.01 12.83 -10.30
C ILE A 121 -6.86 13.01 -9.03
N LEU A 122 -6.30 13.54 -7.95
CA LEU A 122 -7.02 13.78 -6.71
C LEU A 122 -8.15 14.82 -6.87
N ARG A 123 -7.91 15.89 -7.64
CA ARG A 123 -8.96 16.87 -7.99
C ARG A 123 -10.09 16.21 -8.78
N SER A 124 -9.76 15.38 -9.77
CA SER A 124 -10.76 14.64 -10.55
C SER A 124 -11.57 13.68 -9.67
N LEU A 125 -10.89 12.91 -8.78
CA LEU A 125 -11.53 11.97 -7.88
C LEU A 125 -12.42 12.63 -6.84
N SER A 126 -12.14 13.88 -6.44
CA SER A 126 -12.93 14.60 -5.42
C SER A 126 -14.39 14.82 -5.83
N THR A 127 -14.68 14.78 -7.12
CA THR A 127 -16.04 14.92 -7.67
C THR A 127 -16.74 13.57 -7.86
N GLN A 128 -16.04 12.46 -7.63
CA GLN A 128 -16.55 11.12 -7.87
C GLN A 128 -16.95 10.44 -6.56
N LYS A 129 -17.78 9.41 -6.67
CA LYS A 129 -18.11 8.56 -5.53
C LYS A 129 -17.01 7.54 -5.31
N ILE A 130 -16.52 7.47 -4.09
CA ILE A 130 -15.42 6.60 -3.68
C ILE A 130 -15.89 5.79 -2.47
N VAL A 131 -15.72 4.47 -2.51
CA VAL A 131 -16.08 3.58 -1.40
C VAL A 131 -15.01 2.50 -1.27
N ASN A 132 -14.56 2.27 -0.05
CA ASN A 132 -13.67 1.15 0.26
C ASN A 132 -14.50 -0.13 0.42
N LEU A 133 -14.39 -1.04 -0.52
CA LEU A 133 -15.05 -2.34 -0.50
C LEU A 133 -14.08 -3.49 -0.18
N THR A 134 -12.90 -3.19 0.36
CA THR A 134 -11.91 -4.19 0.76
C THR A 134 -12.51 -5.18 1.76
N GLY A 135 -12.37 -6.48 1.47
CA GLY A 135 -12.90 -7.55 2.31
C GLY A 135 -14.30 -8.06 1.92
N TYR A 136 -15.01 -7.37 1.03
CA TYR A 136 -16.26 -7.87 0.48
C TYR A 136 -16.02 -8.74 -0.75
N THR A 137 -16.72 -9.88 -0.82
CA THR A 137 -16.79 -10.66 -2.06
C THR A 137 -17.89 -10.11 -2.97
N ASN A 138 -17.81 -10.43 -4.27
CA ASN A 138 -18.87 -10.06 -5.23
C ASN A 138 -20.25 -10.60 -4.81
N THR A 139 -20.30 -11.82 -4.25
CA THR A 139 -21.52 -12.42 -3.72
C THR A 139 -22.08 -11.64 -2.52
N ASP A 140 -21.20 -11.16 -1.61
CA ASP A 140 -21.60 -10.31 -0.48
C ASP A 140 -22.21 -9.00 -0.95
N LEU A 141 -21.59 -8.36 -1.95
CA LEU A 141 -22.09 -7.12 -2.55
C LEU A 141 -23.44 -7.31 -3.23
N LYS A 142 -23.62 -8.41 -3.98
CA LYS A 142 -24.92 -8.75 -4.59
C LYS A 142 -26.00 -8.93 -3.53
N LEU A 143 -25.73 -9.69 -2.45
CA LEU A 143 -26.67 -9.93 -1.35
C LEU A 143 -27.01 -8.65 -0.60
N SER A 144 -26.00 -7.79 -0.37
CA SER A 144 -26.18 -6.56 0.40
C SER A 144 -26.89 -5.47 -0.39
N TYR A 145 -26.56 -5.29 -1.65
CA TYR A 145 -26.98 -4.12 -2.46
C TYR A 145 -27.77 -4.48 -3.73
N GLY A 146 -27.81 -5.75 -4.10
CA GLY A 146 -28.50 -6.24 -5.30
C GLY A 146 -27.59 -6.25 -6.53
N THR A 147 -27.85 -7.22 -7.40
CA THR A 147 -27.07 -7.47 -8.63
C THR A 147 -26.98 -6.25 -9.54
N ALA A 148 -28.07 -5.47 -9.64
CA ALA A 148 -28.12 -4.28 -10.49
C ALA A 148 -27.18 -3.14 -10.06
N ASN A 149 -26.66 -3.16 -8.83
CA ASN A 149 -25.73 -2.15 -8.29
C ASN A 149 -24.26 -2.51 -8.45
N ILE A 150 -23.95 -3.74 -8.87
CA ILE A 150 -22.56 -4.24 -8.93
C ILE A 150 -21.69 -3.36 -9.82
N THR A 151 -22.16 -2.91 -10.96
CA THR A 151 -21.40 -2.04 -11.87
C THR A 151 -21.01 -0.72 -11.18
N CYS A 152 -21.95 -0.06 -10.49
CA CYS A 152 -21.67 1.17 -9.76
C CYS A 152 -20.72 0.93 -8.57
N LEU A 153 -20.91 -0.18 -7.84
CA LEU A 153 -20.03 -0.52 -6.72
C LEU A 153 -18.61 -0.83 -7.19
N THR A 154 -18.46 -1.50 -8.34
CA THR A 154 -17.15 -1.75 -8.94
C THR A 154 -16.46 -0.44 -9.34
N GLU A 155 -17.21 0.52 -9.91
CA GLU A 155 -16.67 1.85 -10.23
C GLU A 155 -16.21 2.59 -8.97
N TYR A 156 -16.99 2.57 -7.88
CA TYR A 156 -16.61 3.22 -6.62
C TYR A 156 -15.37 2.59 -5.99
N ASP A 157 -15.21 1.27 -6.10
CA ASP A 157 -14.04 0.53 -5.62
C ASP A 157 -12.80 0.78 -6.50
N GLN A 158 -12.98 0.93 -7.81
CA GLN A 158 -11.91 1.34 -8.72
C GLN A 158 -11.41 2.76 -8.40
N ASN A 159 -12.34 3.68 -8.11
CA ASN A 159 -12.00 5.03 -7.66
C ASN A 159 -11.23 5.00 -6.33
N TYR A 160 -11.61 4.11 -5.40
CA TYR A 160 -10.85 3.90 -4.16
C TYR A 160 -9.44 3.36 -4.43
N THR A 161 -9.30 2.37 -5.29
CA THR A 161 -8.00 1.80 -5.67
C THR A 161 -7.10 2.86 -6.32
N LEU A 162 -7.68 3.70 -7.19
CA LEU A 162 -6.97 4.82 -7.81
C LEU A 162 -6.56 5.86 -6.75
N LEU A 163 -7.44 6.18 -5.80
CA LEU A 163 -7.15 7.11 -4.70
C LEU A 163 -5.93 6.63 -3.90
N VAL A 164 -5.96 5.40 -3.36
CA VAL A 164 -4.90 4.92 -2.46
C VAL A 164 -3.57 4.75 -3.19
N SER A 165 -3.58 4.33 -4.46
CA SER A 165 -2.37 4.22 -5.27
C SER A 165 -1.78 5.59 -5.63
N THR A 166 -2.62 6.58 -5.88
CA THR A 166 -2.20 7.96 -6.16
C THR A 166 -1.59 8.61 -4.91
N LEU A 167 -2.24 8.44 -3.74
CA LEU A 167 -1.72 8.95 -2.47
C LEU A 167 -0.35 8.34 -2.14
N GLN A 168 -0.19 7.02 -2.36
CA GLN A 168 1.09 6.35 -2.15
C GLN A 168 2.18 6.89 -3.10
N LYS A 169 1.89 6.97 -4.40
CA LYS A 169 2.82 7.52 -5.40
C LYS A 169 3.24 8.94 -5.05
N TRP A 170 2.27 9.78 -4.66
CA TRP A 170 2.53 11.17 -4.29
C TRP A 170 3.36 11.29 -3.02
N ALA A 171 3.05 10.52 -1.97
CA ALA A 171 3.82 10.49 -0.74
C ALA A 171 5.30 10.09 -0.97
N GLU A 172 5.55 9.11 -1.84
CA GLU A 172 6.92 8.71 -2.20
C GLU A 172 7.69 9.83 -2.90
N VAL A 173 7.03 10.56 -3.79
CA VAL A 173 7.62 11.69 -4.51
C VAL A 173 7.95 12.84 -3.54
N LEU A 174 7.01 13.18 -2.63
CA LEU A 174 7.23 14.17 -1.57
C LEU A 174 8.38 13.78 -0.66
N TYR A 175 8.46 12.51 -0.27
CA TYR A 175 9.55 12.00 0.58
C TYR A 175 10.91 12.14 -0.11
N ARG A 176 11.01 11.75 -1.40
CA ARG A 176 12.26 11.90 -2.19
C ARG A 176 12.64 13.36 -2.38
N GLY A 177 11.66 14.24 -2.56
CA GLY A 177 11.87 15.70 -2.65
C GLY A 177 12.16 16.39 -1.31
N GLY A 178 12.23 15.64 -0.19
CA GLY A 178 12.52 16.19 1.14
C GLY A 178 11.32 16.87 1.83
N ALA A 179 10.14 16.93 1.21
CA ALA A 179 8.92 17.49 1.75
C ALA A 179 8.27 16.54 2.77
N LYS A 180 8.98 16.25 3.87
CA LYS A 180 8.58 15.23 4.86
C LYS A 180 7.28 15.54 5.58
N LYS A 181 7.00 16.81 5.87
CA LYS A 181 5.76 17.24 6.54
C LYS A 181 4.54 16.99 5.64
N GLU A 182 4.65 17.34 4.38
CA GLU A 182 3.62 17.16 3.37
C GLU A 182 3.43 15.67 3.08
N CYS A 183 4.51 14.90 2.99
CA CYS A 183 4.49 13.45 2.88
C CYS A 183 3.70 12.83 4.04
N ARG A 184 3.99 13.23 5.27
CA ARG A 184 3.27 12.76 6.47
C ARG A 184 1.77 13.04 6.38
N GLN A 185 1.36 14.26 6.00
CA GLN A 185 -0.07 14.62 5.84
C GLN A 185 -0.78 13.71 4.84
N VAL A 186 -0.16 13.46 3.69
CA VAL A 186 -0.70 12.58 2.64
C VAL A 186 -0.84 11.14 3.15
N LEU A 187 0.16 10.62 3.87
CA LEU A 187 0.14 9.26 4.41
C LEU A 187 -0.88 9.11 5.55
N GLU A 188 -0.99 10.10 6.45
CA GLU A 188 -2.00 10.11 7.51
C GLU A 188 -3.42 10.09 6.92
N TYR A 189 -3.66 10.86 5.86
CA TYR A 189 -4.92 10.81 5.13
C TYR A 189 -5.14 9.43 4.49
N ALA A 190 -4.13 8.84 3.82
CA ALA A 190 -4.24 7.50 3.25
C ALA A 190 -4.61 6.44 4.29
N VAL A 191 -4.01 6.52 5.50
CA VAL A 191 -4.35 5.63 6.62
C VAL A 191 -5.79 5.90 7.11
N SER A 192 -6.25 7.16 7.14
CA SER A 192 -7.60 7.51 7.59
C SER A 192 -8.71 6.95 6.69
N VAL A 193 -8.45 6.83 5.39
CA VAL A 193 -9.38 6.21 4.43
C VAL A 193 -9.27 4.68 4.39
N GLY A 194 -8.44 4.09 5.24
CA GLY A 194 -8.33 2.65 5.43
C GLY A 194 -7.55 1.93 4.32
N THR A 195 -6.49 2.56 3.79
CA THR A 195 -5.60 1.89 2.82
C THR A 195 -5.03 0.60 3.42
N ASP A 196 -4.84 -0.42 2.58
CA ASP A 196 -4.14 -1.65 2.94
C ASP A 196 -2.76 -1.77 2.27
N VAL A 197 -2.29 -0.68 1.68
CA VAL A 197 -0.96 -0.58 1.07
C VAL A 197 0.10 -0.58 2.19
N SER A 198 0.83 -1.66 2.33
CA SER A 198 1.83 -1.84 3.40
C SER A 198 2.89 -0.74 3.43
N HIS A 199 3.30 -0.26 2.27
CA HIS A 199 4.33 0.77 2.15
C HIS A 199 3.90 2.12 2.76
N THR A 200 2.61 2.47 2.69
CA THR A 200 2.04 3.64 3.39
C THR A 200 2.34 3.60 4.89
N TYR A 201 2.11 2.44 5.51
CA TYR A 201 2.34 2.26 6.95
C TYR A 201 3.81 2.29 7.32
N PHE A 202 4.67 1.69 6.48
CA PHE A 202 6.11 1.64 6.74
C PHE A 202 6.74 3.02 6.63
N LEU A 203 6.43 3.76 5.58
CA LEU A 203 6.96 5.10 5.38
C LEU A 203 6.47 6.07 6.47
N LEU A 204 5.19 5.97 6.86
CA LEU A 204 4.66 6.79 7.94
C LEU A 204 5.29 6.45 9.30
N ALA A 205 5.55 5.17 9.57
CA ALA A 205 6.24 4.75 10.79
C ALA A 205 7.68 5.27 10.86
N ASP A 206 8.41 5.26 9.73
CA ASP A 206 9.75 5.84 9.65
C ASP A 206 9.74 7.34 9.95
N LEU A 207 8.74 8.08 9.42
CA LEU A 207 8.58 9.51 9.71
C LEU A 207 8.29 9.76 11.19
N TYR A 208 7.43 8.96 11.83
CA TYR A 208 7.16 9.06 13.26
C TYR A 208 8.39 8.71 14.12
N ASP A 209 9.19 7.72 13.71
CA ASP A 209 10.43 7.36 14.40
C ASP A 209 11.48 8.50 14.28
N GLU A 210 11.60 9.15 13.11
CA GLU A 210 12.48 10.29 12.91
C GLU A 210 12.08 11.51 13.76
N GLU A 211 10.78 11.71 13.98
CA GLU A 211 10.24 12.80 14.79
C GLU A 211 10.16 12.45 16.30
N GLY A 212 10.43 11.19 16.67
CA GLY A 212 10.35 10.70 18.05
C GLY A 212 8.91 10.48 18.55
N GLU A 213 7.94 10.39 17.67
CA GLU A 213 6.49 10.29 17.93
C GLU A 213 6.04 8.84 18.16
N SER A 214 6.56 8.21 19.22
CA SER A 214 6.28 6.79 19.52
C SER A 214 4.78 6.50 19.73
N ASP A 215 4.03 7.42 20.32
CA ASP A 215 2.60 7.24 20.58
C ASP A 215 1.80 7.15 19.28
N LEU A 216 2.16 7.95 18.28
CA LEU A 216 1.53 7.90 16.97
C LEU A 216 1.84 6.60 16.24
N LYS A 217 3.04 6.06 16.41
CA LYS A 217 3.40 4.75 15.87
C LYS A 217 2.57 3.63 16.50
N TYR A 218 2.32 3.66 17.82
CA TYR A 218 1.41 2.69 18.46
C TYR A 218 -0.01 2.80 17.92
N SER A 219 -0.53 4.01 17.75
CA SER A 219 -1.85 4.25 17.14
C SER A 219 -1.91 3.74 15.69
N LEU A 220 -0.82 3.89 14.93
CA LEU A 220 -0.70 3.36 13.56
C LEU A 220 -0.79 1.84 13.53
N ILE A 221 -0.13 1.15 14.46
CA ILE A 221 -0.19 -0.32 14.61
C ILE A 221 -1.63 -0.76 14.94
N GLU A 222 -2.31 -0.04 15.81
CA GLU A 222 -3.71 -0.33 16.16
C GLU A 222 -4.62 -0.19 14.93
N LYS A 223 -4.49 0.91 14.18
CA LYS A 223 -5.22 1.11 12.91
C LYS A 223 -4.94 -0.01 11.92
N ALA A 224 -3.67 -0.41 11.75
CA ALA A 224 -3.28 -1.51 10.88
C ALA A 224 -3.89 -2.85 11.31
N SER A 225 -4.05 -3.09 12.61
CA SER A 225 -4.67 -4.32 13.14
C SER A 225 -6.17 -4.41 12.85
N GLY A 226 -6.83 -3.26 12.67
CA GLY A 226 -8.26 -3.16 12.34
C GLY A 226 -8.58 -3.35 10.85
N LEU A 227 -7.57 -3.47 9.97
CA LEU A 227 -7.81 -3.68 8.54
C LEU A 227 -8.41 -5.06 8.27
N SER A 228 -9.40 -5.12 7.38
CA SER A 228 -10.03 -6.37 6.95
C SER A 228 -9.21 -7.15 5.91
N SER A 229 -8.11 -6.58 5.40
CA SER A 229 -7.27 -7.20 4.38
C SER A 229 -6.26 -8.20 4.95
N LEU A 230 -5.76 -9.09 4.08
CA LEU A 230 -4.69 -10.03 4.44
C LEU A 230 -3.36 -9.32 4.76
N SER A 231 -3.17 -8.11 4.25
CA SER A 231 -1.99 -7.27 4.48
C SER A 231 -1.84 -6.86 5.96
N SER A 232 -2.95 -6.76 6.71
CA SER A 232 -2.97 -6.36 8.13
C SER A 232 -1.92 -7.10 8.97
N LYS A 233 -1.89 -8.43 8.88
CA LYS A 233 -0.95 -9.26 9.67
C LYS A 233 0.51 -8.99 9.32
N VAL A 234 0.81 -8.75 8.04
CA VAL A 234 2.16 -8.43 7.56
C VAL A 234 2.57 -7.06 8.06
N ILE A 235 1.69 -6.05 7.91
CA ILE A 235 1.93 -4.69 8.35
C ILE A 235 2.22 -4.65 9.86
N VAL A 236 1.32 -5.21 10.67
CA VAL A 236 1.47 -5.23 12.14
C VAL A 236 2.76 -5.92 12.56
N ARG A 237 3.05 -7.11 12.00
CA ARG A 237 4.28 -7.85 12.32
C ARG A 237 5.54 -7.05 12.00
N THR A 238 5.54 -6.37 10.86
CA THR A 238 6.68 -5.57 10.42
C THR A 238 6.86 -4.35 11.31
N LEU A 239 5.77 -3.62 11.63
CA LEU A 239 5.82 -2.43 12.49
C LEU A 239 6.22 -2.74 13.94
N GLN A 240 5.92 -3.93 14.44
CA GLN A 240 6.35 -4.39 15.77
C GLN A 240 7.82 -4.84 15.81
N GLY A 241 8.43 -5.08 14.65
CA GLY A 241 9.87 -5.37 14.54
C GLY A 241 10.69 -4.11 14.78
N SER A 242 11.91 -4.27 15.31
CA SER A 242 12.81 -3.15 15.59
C SER A 242 13.72 -2.91 14.38
N GLY A 243 13.46 -1.86 13.60
CA GLY A 243 14.35 -1.47 12.50
C GLY A 243 13.73 -0.42 11.57
N PRO A 244 14.54 0.41 10.92
CA PRO A 244 14.06 1.37 9.93
C PRO A 244 13.51 0.64 8.69
N TYR A 245 12.34 1.06 8.21
CA TYR A 245 11.64 0.47 7.07
C TYR A 245 12.02 1.13 5.74
N SER A 246 12.70 2.27 5.80
CA SER A 246 13.15 3.08 4.63
C SER A 246 14.10 2.33 3.67
N GLY A 247 14.64 1.20 4.09
CA GLY A 247 15.44 0.33 3.21
C GLY A 247 14.68 -0.18 1.96
N TRP A 248 13.35 -0.20 1.99
CA TRP A 248 12.51 -0.62 0.88
C TRP A 248 12.48 0.38 -0.29
N LEU A 249 12.67 1.68 -0.02
CA LEU A 249 12.74 2.71 -1.06
C LEU A 249 14.03 2.60 -1.90
N ARG A 250 15.10 2.00 -1.34
CA ARG A 250 16.37 1.81 -2.04
C ARG A 250 16.39 0.58 -2.94
N SER A 251 15.59 -0.45 -2.65
CA SER A 251 15.58 -1.70 -3.43
C SER A 251 14.71 -1.64 -4.69
N GLY A 252 13.81 -0.65 -4.80
CA GLY A 252 12.94 -0.49 -5.98
C GLY A 252 13.65 0.03 -7.23
N SER A 253 14.79 0.74 -7.08
CA SER A 253 15.58 1.25 -8.22
C SER A 253 16.49 0.18 -8.83
N ASP A 254 16.86 -0.86 -8.07
CA ASP A 254 17.81 -1.88 -8.53
C ASP A 254 17.13 -3.13 -9.11
N ALA A 255 15.81 -3.28 -8.93
CA ALA A 255 15.06 -4.46 -9.38
C ALA A 255 14.74 -4.47 -10.89
N GLN A 256 14.88 -3.35 -11.59
CA GLN A 256 14.63 -3.29 -13.05
C GLN A 256 15.84 -3.61 -13.92
N SER A 257 17.03 -3.81 -13.33
CA SER A 257 18.25 -4.07 -14.09
C SER A 257 18.59 -5.55 -14.28
N ASN A 258 17.83 -6.49 -13.71
CA ASN A 258 18.23 -7.91 -13.69
C ASN A 258 17.25 -8.89 -14.34
N THR A 259 16.44 -8.44 -15.32
CA THR A 259 15.58 -9.35 -16.10
C THR A 259 15.88 -9.21 -17.59
N LEU A 260 17.13 -9.34 -17.98
CA LEU A 260 17.58 -9.63 -19.36
C LEU A 260 18.94 -10.32 -19.29
N LEU A 261 18.95 -11.62 -19.02
CA LEU A 261 19.95 -12.57 -19.51
C LEU A 261 19.31 -13.97 -19.54
#